data_23faf0a16e40e905ef2653c5b12c4148
#
_entry.id   23faf0a16e40e905ef2653c5b12c4148
#
_cell.length_a   1.000
_cell.length_b   1.000
_cell.length_c   1.000
_cell.angle_alpha   90.00
_cell.angle_beta   90.00
_cell.angle_gamma   90.00
#
_symmetry.space_group_name_H-M   'P 1'
#
loop_
_entity.id
_entity.type
_entity.pdbx_description
1 polymer ?
#
loop_
_entity_poly.entity_id
_entity_poly.type
_entity_poly.pdbx_seq_one_letter_code
_entity_poly.pdbx_strand_id
1 'polypeptide(L)'
;MSNLDTSNAPGSHVDQDKATDAANLIALNKVVSFHYKLAEVAPDGSHGDWMEESSGGEPLFYLHGFHNVVVGLERALEGKAVGKSIEITLKPEEAYGPRQPDSVQRVPIKHLQLQQGATKLKPGMMAAVKTDRGVRSVVVSKVGKFNADVDFNHPLAGRTLYYEIEVVGIRDASAEEIAHGHVHGPGGHHH
;
A
#
# COMPACT_ATOMS: atom_id res chain seq x y z
N MET A 1 39.32 -29.53 58.30
CA MET A 1 39.14 -28.14 58.74
C MET A 1 39.30 -27.27 57.50
N SER A 2 38.40 -26.38 57.36
CA SER A 2 38.38 -25.29 56.37
C SER A 2 37.78 -25.59 54.97
N ASN A 3 36.56 -25.16 54.85
CA ASN A 3 35.73 -25.12 53.66
C ASN A 3 36.21 -24.06 52.66
N LEU A 4 36.18 -24.38 51.38
CA LEU A 4 36.29 -23.41 50.29
C LEU A 4 34.93 -23.26 49.65
N ASP A 5 34.41 -22.09 49.81
CA ASP A 5 33.19 -21.58 49.19
C ASP A 5 33.51 -21.19 47.74
N THR A 6 32.80 -21.77 46.78
CA THR A 6 32.91 -21.42 45.36
C THR A 6 31.67 -20.66 44.99
N SER A 7 31.76 -19.35 44.98
CA SER A 7 30.71 -18.46 44.48
C SER A 7 30.53 -18.64 42.96
N ASN A 8 29.39 -19.13 42.59
CA ASN A 8 28.90 -19.23 41.23
C ASN A 8 28.29 -17.86 40.84
N ALA A 9 28.91 -17.18 39.88
CA ALA A 9 28.37 -15.96 39.32
C ALA A 9 27.29 -16.31 38.25
N PRO A 10 26.11 -15.70 38.26
CA PRO A 10 25.13 -15.90 37.20
C PRO A 10 25.57 -15.15 35.96
N GLY A 11 25.82 -15.87 34.88
CA GLY A 11 26.09 -15.36 33.55
C GLY A 11 24.86 -14.63 33.01
N SER A 12 25.10 -13.45 32.54
CA SER A 12 24.18 -12.54 31.87
C SER A 12 23.60 -13.20 30.60
N HIS A 13 22.31 -13.57 30.64
CA HIS A 13 21.54 -14.14 29.53
C HIS A 13 20.42 -13.21 29.04
N VAL A 14 20.58 -11.87 29.16
CA VAL A 14 19.48 -10.94 29.01
C VAL A 14 19.56 -10.11 27.69
N ASP A 15 20.68 -10.14 26.97
CA ASP A 15 20.87 -9.23 25.80
C ASP A 15 20.62 -9.84 24.41
N GLN A 16 20.50 -11.16 24.30
CA GLN A 16 20.29 -11.81 23.00
C GLN A 16 18.82 -11.82 22.56
N ASP A 17 17.86 -11.90 23.49
CA ASP A 17 16.43 -11.93 23.15
C ASP A 17 15.90 -10.57 22.66
N LYS A 18 16.48 -9.47 23.17
CA LYS A 18 16.06 -8.11 22.78
C LYS A 18 16.54 -7.70 21.38
N ALA A 19 17.69 -8.19 20.94
CA ALA A 19 18.23 -7.94 19.61
C ALA A 19 17.50 -8.75 18.53
N THR A 20 17.06 -9.95 18.86
CA THR A 20 16.29 -10.82 17.95
C THR A 20 14.87 -10.30 17.73
N ASP A 21 14.27 -9.69 18.75
CA ASP A 21 12.93 -9.07 18.66
C ASP A 21 12.93 -7.82 17.76
N ALA A 22 13.94 -6.97 17.86
CA ALA A 22 14.07 -5.76 17.06
C ALA A 22 14.30 -6.06 15.56
N ALA A 23 14.96 -7.17 15.22
CA ALA A 23 15.21 -7.59 13.84
C ALA A 23 13.92 -8.02 13.12
N ASN A 24 12.90 -8.43 13.84
CA ASN A 24 11.62 -8.92 13.34
C ASN A 24 10.49 -7.89 13.37
N LEU A 25 10.80 -6.61 13.61
CA LEU A 25 9.84 -5.52 13.58
C LEU A 25 9.94 -4.74 12.27
N ILE A 26 8.81 -4.24 11.81
CA ILE A 26 8.75 -3.32 10.67
C ILE A 26 9.39 -2.00 11.07
N ALA A 27 10.44 -1.62 10.36
CA ALA A 27 11.21 -0.40 10.56
C ALA A 27 11.78 0.09 9.22
N LEU A 28 12.39 1.27 9.22
CA LEU A 28 13.08 1.83 8.05
C LEU A 28 14.02 0.81 7.40
N ASN A 29 14.03 0.76 6.07
CA ASN A 29 14.84 -0.15 5.25
C ASN A 29 14.49 -1.64 5.40
N LYS A 30 13.29 -1.95 5.89
CA LYS A 30 12.76 -3.32 5.85
C LYS A 30 11.85 -3.50 4.64
N VAL A 31 11.98 -4.65 3.98
CA VAL A 31 10.97 -5.12 3.01
C VAL A 31 9.93 -5.91 3.79
N VAL A 32 8.69 -5.50 3.64
CA VAL A 32 7.54 -6.09 4.32
C VAL A 32 6.64 -6.77 3.30
N SER A 33 6.21 -7.97 3.60
CA SER A 33 5.15 -8.65 2.84
C SER A 33 3.91 -8.81 3.71
N PHE A 34 2.74 -8.53 3.13
CA PHE A 34 1.48 -8.61 3.85
C PHE A 34 0.32 -8.98 2.92
N HIS A 35 -0.69 -9.62 3.48
CA HIS A 35 -2.01 -9.73 2.86
C HIS A 35 -2.92 -8.62 3.38
N TYR A 36 -3.86 -8.21 2.54
CA TYR A 36 -4.84 -7.19 2.91
C TYR A 36 -6.21 -7.46 2.32
N LYS A 37 -7.21 -6.86 2.96
CA LYS A 37 -8.55 -6.64 2.43
C LYS A 37 -8.86 -5.16 2.56
N LEU A 38 -9.58 -4.62 1.58
CA LEU A 38 -9.93 -3.22 1.48
C LEU A 38 -11.43 -3.06 1.26
N ALA A 39 -12.07 -2.21 2.05
CA ALA A 39 -13.45 -1.79 1.89
C ALA A 39 -13.62 -0.29 2.04
N GLU A 40 -14.67 0.29 1.46
CA GLU A 40 -15.06 1.68 1.72
C GLU A 40 -15.89 1.76 3.00
N VAL A 41 -15.66 2.81 3.79
CA VAL A 41 -16.43 3.09 5.00
C VAL A 41 -17.55 4.05 4.66
N ALA A 42 -18.78 3.67 4.99
CA ALA A 42 -19.97 4.49 4.83
C ALA A 42 -20.04 5.61 5.89
N PRO A 43 -20.86 6.66 5.69
CA PRO A 43 -20.99 7.76 6.65
C PRO A 43 -21.47 7.35 8.05
N ASP A 44 -22.15 6.21 8.17
CA ASP A 44 -22.59 5.62 9.44
C ASP A 44 -21.48 4.84 10.18
N GLY A 45 -20.28 4.75 9.58
CA GLY A 45 -19.12 4.05 10.14
C GLY A 45 -19.07 2.56 9.81
N SER A 46 -20.06 2.01 9.12
CA SER A 46 -20.00 0.63 8.64
C SER A 46 -19.08 0.53 7.41
N HIS A 47 -18.36 -0.57 7.24
CA HIS A 47 -17.68 -0.85 5.98
C HIS A 47 -18.59 -1.66 5.04
N GLY A 48 -18.49 -1.37 3.75
CA GLY A 48 -19.20 -2.08 2.69
C GLY A 48 -18.56 -3.44 2.36
N ASP A 49 -18.92 -3.95 1.19
CA ASP A 49 -18.30 -5.16 0.63
C ASP A 49 -16.81 -4.94 0.36
N TRP A 50 -16.04 -6.03 0.41
CA TRP A 50 -14.63 -6.00 0.07
C TRP A 50 -14.43 -5.59 -1.40
N MET A 51 -13.70 -4.51 -1.61
CA MET A 51 -13.37 -3.99 -2.94
C MET A 51 -12.15 -4.68 -3.52
N GLU A 52 -11.19 -5.00 -2.67
CA GLU A 52 -9.93 -5.67 -3.01
C GLU A 52 -9.55 -6.65 -1.91
N GLU A 53 -8.94 -7.75 -2.29
CA GLU A 53 -8.43 -8.77 -1.39
C GLU A 53 -7.23 -9.46 -2.03
N SER A 54 -6.12 -9.57 -1.29
CA SER A 54 -4.93 -10.33 -1.72
C SER A 54 -4.87 -11.74 -1.14
N SER A 55 -5.80 -12.11 -0.25
CA SER A 55 -5.88 -13.45 0.35
C SER A 55 -6.07 -14.52 -0.74
N GLY A 56 -5.27 -15.58 -0.68
CA GLY A 56 -5.28 -16.65 -1.69
C GLY A 56 -4.43 -16.39 -2.94
N GLY A 57 -3.81 -15.21 -3.06
CA GLY A 57 -2.83 -14.84 -4.07
C GLY A 57 -1.45 -14.58 -3.48
N GLU A 58 -0.62 -13.86 -4.23
CA GLU A 58 0.68 -13.38 -3.71
C GLU A 58 0.48 -12.21 -2.75
N PRO A 59 1.27 -12.14 -1.65
CA PRO A 59 1.25 -10.98 -0.76
C PRO A 59 1.79 -9.75 -1.49
N LEU A 60 1.36 -8.57 -1.04
CA LEU A 60 1.94 -7.31 -1.49
C LEU A 60 3.27 -7.09 -0.76
N PHE A 61 4.28 -6.61 -1.51
CA PHE A 61 5.60 -6.28 -0.98
C PHE A 61 5.84 -4.77 -1.06
N TYR A 62 6.42 -4.20 -0.01
CA TYR A 62 6.83 -2.79 -0.04
C TYR A 62 8.10 -2.57 0.79
N LEU A 63 8.84 -1.50 0.44
CA LEU A 63 10.00 -1.03 1.18
C LEU A 63 9.53 0.04 2.18
N HIS A 64 9.66 -0.25 3.47
CA HIS A 64 9.19 0.62 4.54
C HIS A 64 10.06 1.88 4.69
N GLY A 65 9.41 3.04 4.78
CA GLY A 65 10.05 4.36 4.88
C GLY A 65 10.23 5.08 3.54
N PHE A 66 9.75 4.49 2.42
CA PHE A 66 9.93 5.05 1.07
C PHE A 66 8.61 5.42 0.38
N HIS A 67 7.51 5.48 1.13
CA HIS A 67 6.18 5.85 0.61
C HIS A 67 5.68 4.95 -0.52
N ASN A 68 6.03 3.65 -0.47
CA ASN A 68 5.55 2.68 -1.45
C ASN A 68 4.08 2.28 -1.23
N VAL A 69 3.53 2.57 -0.07
CA VAL A 69 2.12 2.41 0.29
C VAL A 69 1.58 3.74 0.83
N VAL A 70 0.26 3.87 0.97
CA VAL A 70 -0.35 5.11 1.51
C VAL A 70 0.17 5.40 2.92
N VAL A 71 0.34 6.67 3.25
CA VAL A 71 1.05 7.13 4.47
C VAL A 71 0.40 6.60 5.75
N GLY A 72 -0.91 6.51 5.80
CA GLY A 72 -1.62 5.99 6.96
C GLY A 72 -1.34 4.51 7.20
N LEU A 73 -1.22 3.73 6.11
CA LEU A 73 -0.89 2.32 6.17
C LEU A 73 0.56 2.11 6.62
N GLU A 74 1.50 2.84 6.04
CA GLU A 74 2.91 2.77 6.40
C GLU A 74 3.12 3.06 7.89
N ARG A 75 2.47 4.11 8.41
CA ARG A 75 2.49 4.46 9.84
C ARG A 75 1.88 3.38 10.73
N ALA A 76 0.77 2.77 10.32
CA ALA A 76 0.10 1.74 11.11
C ALA A 76 0.90 0.43 11.20
N LEU A 77 1.69 0.15 10.19
CA LEU A 77 2.54 -1.04 10.10
C LEU A 77 3.85 -0.89 10.87
N GLU A 78 4.35 0.33 11.09
CA GLU A 78 5.60 0.58 11.81
C GLU A 78 5.60 -0.10 13.19
N GLY A 79 6.69 -0.78 13.53
CA GLY A 79 6.87 -1.49 14.80
C GLY A 79 6.05 -2.76 14.96
N LYS A 80 5.33 -3.22 13.93
CA LYS A 80 4.60 -4.50 13.97
C LYS A 80 5.52 -5.65 13.60
N ALA A 81 5.20 -6.84 14.13
CA ALA A 81 5.92 -8.08 13.86
C ALA A 81 5.19 -8.97 12.85
N VAL A 82 5.90 -9.95 12.30
CA VAL A 82 5.31 -11.03 11.48
C VAL A 82 4.20 -11.75 12.26
N GLY A 83 3.13 -12.13 11.56
CA GLY A 83 1.96 -12.82 12.11
C GLY A 83 0.98 -11.91 12.85
N LYS A 84 1.20 -10.59 12.85
CA LYS A 84 0.23 -9.64 13.40
C LYS A 84 -0.83 -9.28 12.38
N SER A 85 -2.09 -9.31 12.84
CA SER A 85 -3.23 -8.75 12.12
C SER A 85 -3.54 -7.37 12.65
N ILE A 86 -3.86 -6.46 11.74
CA ILE A 86 -4.13 -5.05 12.01
C ILE A 86 -5.39 -4.66 11.27
N GLU A 87 -6.29 -3.99 11.97
CA GLU A 87 -7.45 -3.32 11.38
C GLU A 87 -7.26 -1.82 11.50
N ILE A 88 -7.48 -1.09 10.40
CA ILE A 88 -7.31 0.36 10.39
C ILE A 88 -8.29 1.03 9.44
N THR A 89 -8.86 2.13 9.89
CA THR A 89 -9.64 3.05 9.05
C THR A 89 -8.80 4.28 8.72
N LEU A 90 -8.62 4.55 7.43
CA LEU A 90 -7.85 5.68 6.91
C LEU A 90 -8.80 6.71 6.31
N LYS A 91 -8.65 7.95 6.72
CA LYS A 91 -9.30 9.10 6.07
C LYS A 91 -8.64 9.38 4.72
N PRO A 92 -9.32 10.12 3.82
CA PRO A 92 -8.74 10.46 2.51
C PRO A 92 -7.33 11.02 2.59
N GLU A 93 -7.02 11.89 3.55
CA GLU A 93 -5.73 12.56 3.72
C GLU A 93 -4.60 11.58 4.10
N GLU A 94 -4.94 10.45 4.70
CA GLU A 94 -4.01 9.39 5.12
C GLU A 94 -3.89 8.28 4.07
N ALA A 95 -4.74 8.31 3.04
CA ALA A 95 -4.80 7.33 1.95
C ALA A 95 -4.51 7.99 0.59
N TYR A 96 -5.51 8.08 -0.29
CA TYR A 96 -5.34 8.57 -1.67
C TYR A 96 -5.64 10.06 -1.84
N GLY A 97 -5.74 10.80 -0.75
CA GLY A 97 -6.03 12.23 -0.73
C GLY A 97 -7.50 12.58 -0.97
N PRO A 98 -7.87 13.85 -0.75
CA PRO A 98 -9.19 14.36 -1.07
C PRO A 98 -9.41 14.37 -2.59
N ARG A 99 -10.66 14.22 -3.01
CA ARG A 99 -11.02 14.34 -4.42
C ARG A 99 -10.89 15.79 -4.87
N GLN A 100 -10.17 16.02 -5.95
CA GLN A 100 -9.95 17.35 -6.53
C GLN A 100 -10.99 17.62 -7.63
N PRO A 101 -11.90 18.58 -7.47
CA PRO A 101 -12.92 18.90 -8.49
C PRO A 101 -12.31 19.30 -9.84
N ASP A 102 -11.21 20.06 -9.81
CA ASP A 102 -10.53 20.57 -11.01
C ASP A 102 -9.75 19.48 -11.77
N SER A 103 -9.66 18.26 -11.23
CA SER A 103 -9.06 17.11 -11.91
C SER A 103 -9.97 16.49 -12.96
N VAL A 104 -11.23 16.92 -13.07
CA VAL A 104 -12.11 16.51 -14.17
C VAL A 104 -11.86 17.42 -15.38
N GLN A 105 -11.35 16.84 -16.48
CA GLN A 105 -10.94 17.57 -17.66
C GLN A 105 -11.61 17.02 -18.92
N ARG A 106 -11.85 17.92 -19.87
CA ARG A 106 -12.36 17.53 -21.19
C ARG A 106 -11.22 17.20 -22.14
N VAL A 107 -11.21 15.96 -22.61
CA VAL A 107 -10.16 15.42 -23.48
C VAL A 107 -10.77 14.92 -24.81
N PRO A 108 -10.13 15.18 -25.97
CA PRO A 108 -10.57 14.58 -27.25
C PRO A 108 -10.52 13.05 -27.17
N ILE A 109 -11.59 12.38 -27.63
CA ILE A 109 -11.69 10.90 -27.58
C ILE A 109 -10.51 10.23 -28.29
N LYS A 110 -9.97 10.84 -29.34
CA LYS A 110 -8.81 10.33 -30.09
C LYS A 110 -7.51 10.22 -29.25
N HIS A 111 -7.43 10.92 -28.11
CA HIS A 111 -6.28 10.86 -27.20
C HIS A 111 -6.47 9.83 -26.07
N LEU A 112 -7.64 9.20 -26.02
CA LEU A 112 -7.96 8.17 -25.05
C LEU A 112 -7.62 6.80 -25.62
N GLN A 113 -6.82 6.05 -24.88
CA GLN A 113 -6.54 4.64 -25.16
C GLN A 113 -7.48 3.79 -24.30
N LEU A 114 -8.29 2.99 -24.97
CA LEU A 114 -9.20 2.05 -24.30
C LEU A 114 -8.42 0.84 -23.79
N GLN A 115 -8.91 0.25 -22.72
CA GLN A 115 -8.41 -1.05 -22.26
C GLN A 115 -8.63 -2.12 -23.33
N GLN A 116 -7.75 -3.13 -23.36
CA GLN A 116 -7.84 -4.24 -24.29
C GLN A 116 -9.24 -4.87 -24.29
N GLY A 117 -9.84 -5.02 -25.49
CA GLY A 117 -11.17 -5.60 -25.68
C GLY A 117 -12.34 -4.61 -25.64
N ALA A 118 -12.12 -3.35 -25.24
CA ALA A 118 -13.17 -2.35 -25.27
C ALA A 118 -13.30 -1.70 -26.67
N THR A 119 -14.48 -1.79 -27.27
CA THR A 119 -14.78 -1.23 -28.62
C THR A 119 -15.42 0.16 -28.55
N LYS A 120 -15.98 0.55 -27.41
CA LYS A 120 -16.67 1.82 -27.21
C LYS A 120 -16.37 2.38 -25.82
N LEU A 121 -16.16 3.69 -25.76
CA LEU A 121 -16.01 4.43 -24.52
C LEU A 121 -17.38 4.58 -23.84
N LYS A 122 -17.43 4.34 -22.52
CA LYS A 122 -18.63 4.50 -21.69
C LYS A 122 -18.27 5.21 -20.39
N PRO A 123 -19.20 5.98 -19.77
CA PRO A 123 -19.02 6.50 -18.44
C PRO A 123 -18.74 5.37 -17.44
N GLY A 124 -17.83 5.64 -16.48
CA GLY A 124 -17.37 4.67 -15.49
C GLY A 124 -16.19 3.80 -15.93
N MET A 125 -15.85 3.78 -17.22
CA MET A 125 -14.70 3.01 -17.70
C MET A 125 -13.38 3.70 -17.38
N MET A 126 -12.35 2.88 -17.14
CA MET A 126 -10.98 3.36 -17.12
C MET A 126 -10.44 3.46 -18.56
N ALA A 127 -9.69 4.52 -18.80
CA ALA A 127 -8.95 4.75 -20.03
C ALA A 127 -7.56 5.30 -19.71
N ALA A 128 -6.66 5.27 -20.68
CA ALA A 128 -5.35 5.89 -20.53
C ALA A 128 -5.27 7.15 -21.41
N VAL A 129 -4.69 8.21 -20.88
CA VAL A 129 -4.42 9.47 -21.58
C VAL A 129 -2.92 9.68 -21.65
N LYS A 130 -2.40 9.97 -22.84
CA LYS A 130 -1.02 10.41 -22.99
C LYS A 130 -0.91 11.89 -22.64
N THR A 131 -0.13 12.22 -21.64
CA THR A 131 0.18 13.58 -21.20
C THR A 131 1.66 13.88 -21.40
N ASP A 132 2.07 15.12 -21.24
CA ASP A 132 3.50 15.54 -21.29
C ASP A 132 4.36 14.86 -20.21
N ARG A 133 3.72 14.36 -19.15
CA ARG A 133 4.35 13.63 -18.02
C ARG A 133 4.26 12.12 -18.14
N GLY A 134 3.83 11.60 -19.31
CA GLY A 134 3.64 10.18 -19.56
C GLY A 134 2.18 9.76 -19.68
N VAL A 135 1.95 8.46 -19.65
CA VAL A 135 0.59 7.88 -19.74
C VAL A 135 -0.03 7.87 -18.33
N ARG A 136 -1.24 8.40 -18.22
CA ARG A 136 -2.02 8.40 -16.97
C ARG A 136 -3.34 7.68 -17.16
N SER A 137 -3.69 6.85 -16.18
CA SER A 137 -5.02 6.24 -16.07
C SER A 137 -6.03 7.30 -15.60
N VAL A 138 -7.22 7.27 -16.21
CA VAL A 138 -8.33 8.18 -15.91
C VAL A 138 -9.64 7.41 -15.89
N VAL A 139 -10.62 7.93 -15.16
CA VAL A 139 -12.00 7.41 -15.18
C VAL A 139 -12.84 8.31 -16.10
N VAL A 140 -13.54 7.71 -17.04
CA VAL A 140 -14.45 8.43 -17.93
C VAL A 140 -15.71 8.83 -17.20
N SER A 141 -15.99 10.13 -17.05
CA SER A 141 -17.19 10.65 -16.39
C SER A 141 -18.34 10.84 -17.37
N LYS A 142 -18.04 11.35 -18.57
CA LYS A 142 -19.04 11.63 -19.60
C LYS A 142 -18.44 11.43 -20.99
N VAL A 143 -19.24 10.91 -21.92
CA VAL A 143 -18.83 10.73 -23.30
C VAL A 143 -19.70 11.61 -24.22
N GLY A 144 -19.05 12.49 -24.96
CA GLY A 144 -19.66 13.30 -26.02
C GLY A 144 -19.33 12.73 -27.39
N LYS A 145 -19.66 13.50 -28.44
CA LYS A 145 -19.44 13.07 -29.86
C LYS A 145 -17.95 13.03 -30.22
N PHE A 146 -17.15 14.00 -29.75
CA PHE A 146 -15.74 14.15 -30.12
C PHE A 146 -14.82 14.23 -28.88
N ASN A 147 -15.37 14.53 -27.72
CA ASN A 147 -14.67 14.70 -26.47
C ASN A 147 -15.31 13.85 -25.40
N ALA A 148 -14.53 13.51 -24.37
CA ALA A 148 -15.00 12.90 -23.11
C ALA A 148 -14.53 13.75 -21.94
N ASP A 149 -15.34 13.82 -20.91
CA ASP A 149 -14.92 14.37 -19.62
C ASP A 149 -14.30 13.21 -18.83
N VAL A 150 -13.06 13.36 -18.41
CA VAL A 150 -12.28 12.33 -17.71
C VAL A 150 -11.78 12.86 -16.38
N ASP A 151 -11.78 12.00 -15.40
CA ASP A 151 -11.37 12.28 -14.03
C ASP A 151 -9.94 11.74 -13.80
N PHE A 152 -9.02 12.62 -13.47
CA PHE A 152 -7.63 12.30 -13.16
C PHE A 152 -7.41 11.99 -11.67
N ASN A 153 -8.44 12.08 -10.83
CA ASN A 153 -8.36 11.64 -9.46
C ASN A 153 -8.09 10.13 -9.40
N HIS A 154 -7.37 9.71 -8.36
CA HIS A 154 -7.31 8.28 -8.06
C HIS A 154 -8.73 7.74 -7.82
N PRO A 155 -9.07 6.51 -8.27
CA PRO A 155 -10.42 5.93 -8.08
C PRO A 155 -10.90 5.93 -6.62
N LEU A 156 -9.96 5.82 -5.66
CA LEU A 156 -10.23 5.81 -4.23
C LEU A 156 -10.05 7.18 -3.55
N ALA A 157 -9.73 8.25 -4.29
CA ALA A 157 -9.60 9.60 -3.73
C ALA A 157 -10.94 10.09 -3.15
N GLY A 158 -10.88 10.73 -2.00
CA GLY A 158 -12.03 11.25 -1.26
C GLY A 158 -12.82 10.20 -0.48
N ARG A 159 -12.38 8.93 -0.48
CA ARG A 159 -13.02 7.84 0.24
C ARG A 159 -12.33 7.58 1.57
N THR A 160 -13.10 7.29 2.61
CA THR A 160 -12.60 6.70 3.85
C THR A 160 -12.51 5.20 3.65
N LEU A 161 -11.35 4.62 3.92
CA LEU A 161 -11.02 3.24 3.60
C LEU A 161 -10.75 2.44 4.87
N TYR A 162 -11.28 1.22 4.92
CA TYR A 162 -11.02 0.25 5.96
C TYR A 162 -10.12 -0.86 5.42
N TYR A 163 -9.05 -1.15 6.15
CA TYR A 163 -8.11 -2.22 5.84
C TYR A 163 -8.07 -3.25 6.95
N GLU A 164 -8.12 -4.52 6.56
CA GLU A 164 -7.62 -5.63 7.36
C GLU A 164 -6.29 -6.08 6.76
N ILE A 165 -5.26 -6.24 7.58
CA ILE A 165 -3.90 -6.53 7.12
C ILE A 165 -3.33 -7.65 7.96
N GLU A 166 -2.65 -8.59 7.31
CA GLU A 166 -1.86 -9.63 7.96
C GLU A 166 -0.41 -9.56 7.49
N VAL A 167 0.51 -9.30 8.42
CA VAL A 167 1.95 -9.25 8.13
C VAL A 167 2.48 -10.67 8.00
N VAL A 168 2.94 -11.06 6.81
CA VAL A 168 3.42 -12.42 6.53
C VAL A 168 4.93 -12.55 6.48
N GLY A 169 5.66 -11.44 6.26
CA GLY A 169 7.12 -11.49 6.25
C GLY A 169 7.78 -10.14 6.40
N ILE A 170 8.98 -10.16 6.97
CA ILE A 170 9.86 -8.98 7.13
C ILE A 170 11.29 -9.45 6.82
N ARG A 171 12.02 -8.70 6.00
CA ARG A 171 13.44 -8.91 5.74
C ARG A 171 14.18 -7.58 5.61
N ASP A 172 15.48 -7.61 5.71
CA ASP A 172 16.30 -6.46 5.35
C ASP A 172 16.21 -6.18 3.85
N ALA A 173 16.17 -4.91 3.48
CA ALA A 173 16.27 -4.49 2.10
C ALA A 173 17.72 -4.62 1.60
N SER A 174 17.90 -4.93 0.33
CA SER A 174 19.21 -4.87 -0.31
C SER A 174 19.65 -3.41 -0.52
N ALA A 175 20.95 -3.19 -0.71
CA ALA A 175 21.49 -1.86 -1.02
C ALA A 175 20.87 -1.27 -2.32
N GLU A 176 20.56 -2.12 -3.29
CA GLU A 176 19.91 -1.71 -4.54
C GLU A 176 18.46 -1.30 -4.33
N GLU A 177 17.68 -2.04 -3.53
CA GLU A 177 16.30 -1.71 -3.17
C GLU A 177 16.23 -0.35 -2.45
N ILE A 178 17.16 -0.11 -1.51
CA ILE A 178 17.25 1.17 -0.80
C ILE A 178 17.63 2.30 -1.77
N ALA A 179 18.60 2.08 -2.67
CA ALA A 179 19.03 3.08 -3.63
C ALA A 179 17.94 3.46 -4.64
N HIS A 180 17.12 2.49 -5.02
CA HIS A 180 16.00 2.68 -5.95
C HIS A 180 14.69 3.08 -5.26
N GLY A 181 14.58 2.90 -3.96
CA GLY A 181 13.40 3.23 -3.17
C GLY A 181 12.21 2.28 -3.37
N HIS A 182 12.44 1.08 -3.92
CA HIS A 182 11.40 0.07 -4.14
C HIS A 182 11.95 -1.34 -4.11
N VAL A 183 11.06 -2.32 -3.90
CA VAL A 183 11.39 -3.74 -3.82
C VAL A 183 11.69 -4.30 -5.21
N HIS A 184 12.77 -5.08 -5.34
CA HIS A 184 13.13 -5.85 -6.52
C HIS A 184 12.73 -7.33 -6.35
N GLY A 185 12.11 -7.92 -7.37
CA GLY A 185 11.78 -9.34 -7.38
C GLY A 185 10.30 -9.63 -7.58
N PRO A 186 9.89 -10.91 -7.54
CA PRO A 186 8.50 -11.31 -7.68
C PRO A 186 7.66 -10.65 -6.57
N GLY A 187 6.75 -9.76 -6.96
CA GLY A 187 5.91 -8.96 -6.06
C GLY A 187 6.22 -7.47 -6.00
N GLY A 188 7.27 -6.98 -6.66
CA GLY A 188 7.51 -5.54 -6.84
C GLY A 188 6.52 -4.97 -7.85
N HIS A 189 5.47 -4.32 -7.39
CA HIS A 189 4.52 -3.63 -8.26
C HIS A 189 5.08 -2.27 -8.66
N HIS A 190 5.34 -2.09 -9.97
CA HIS A 190 5.52 -0.77 -10.56
C HIS A 190 4.15 -0.10 -10.66
N HIS A 191 3.96 0.94 -9.88
CA HIS A 191 2.83 1.87 -10.03
C HIS A 191 3.20 3.04 -10.92
#